data_ae4b0cd05a83a30a29bb843b54410acb
#
_entry.id   ae4b0cd05a83a30a29bb843b54410acb
#
_cell.length_a   1.000
_cell.length_b   1.000
_cell.length_c   1.000
_cell.angle_alpha   90.00
_cell.angle_beta   90.00
_cell.angle_gamma   90.00
#
_symmetry.space_group_name_H-M   'P 1'
#
loop_
_entity.id
_entity.type
_entity.pdbx_description
1 polymer ?
#
loop_
_entity_poly.entity_id
_entity_poly.type
_entity_poly.pdbx_seq_one_letter_code
_entity_poly.pdbx_strand_id
1 'polypeptide(L)'
;MNYDELLAPAAKAMRPSGIRRFFDLAAEMPHCISLGVGEPDFKTPWSVRDAGIRSLELGRTKYTANAGLKELRNEICSYLGRRFDLHYKEENVLVTVGGSEAIDLIIRAVVQPGDEVIIPEPCFVCYEPITQL
;
A
#
# COMPACT_ATOMS: atom_id res chain seq x y z
N MET A 1 -26.05 -17.42 -15.52
CA MET A 1 -24.98 -16.54 -16.05
C MET A 1 -23.67 -17.12 -15.54
N ASN A 2 -22.73 -17.47 -16.41
CA ASN A 2 -21.43 -18.01 -16.00
C ASN A 2 -20.49 -16.81 -15.76
N TYR A 3 -20.28 -16.47 -14.49
CA TYR A 3 -19.43 -15.31 -14.12
C TYR A 3 -17.95 -15.50 -14.48
N ASP A 4 -17.50 -16.75 -14.60
CA ASP A 4 -16.11 -17.03 -14.98
C ASP A 4 -15.78 -16.56 -16.41
N GLU A 5 -16.77 -16.46 -17.29
CA GLU A 5 -16.58 -15.96 -18.67
C GLU A 5 -16.37 -14.44 -18.71
N LEU A 6 -16.73 -13.72 -17.65
CA LEU A 6 -16.58 -12.27 -17.55
C LEU A 6 -15.21 -11.84 -17.01
N LEU A 7 -14.48 -12.76 -16.40
CA LEU A 7 -13.18 -12.45 -15.79
C LEU A 7 -12.07 -12.47 -16.85
N ALA A 8 -11.15 -11.51 -16.74
CA ALA A 8 -9.93 -11.51 -17.53
C ALA A 8 -9.09 -12.78 -17.25
N PRO A 9 -8.39 -13.34 -18.25
CA PRO A 9 -7.58 -14.55 -18.08
C PRO A 9 -6.55 -14.44 -16.94
N ALA A 10 -5.87 -13.31 -16.80
CA ALA A 10 -4.92 -13.06 -15.72
C ALA A 10 -5.58 -13.14 -14.34
N ALA A 11 -6.77 -12.54 -14.18
CA ALA A 11 -7.52 -12.58 -12.92
C ALA A 11 -7.97 -14.01 -12.58
N LYS A 12 -8.33 -14.83 -13.56
CA LYS A 12 -8.67 -16.26 -13.36
C LYS A 12 -7.48 -17.10 -12.93
N ALA A 13 -6.30 -16.78 -13.43
CA ALA A 13 -5.07 -17.50 -13.10
C ALA A 13 -4.55 -17.20 -11.70
N MET A 14 -4.97 -16.07 -11.09
CA MET A 14 -4.52 -15.69 -9.76
C MET A 14 -5.03 -16.64 -8.68
N ARG A 15 -4.12 -17.05 -7.81
CA ARG A 15 -4.45 -17.85 -6.63
C ARG A 15 -4.70 -16.95 -5.43
N PRO A 16 -5.75 -17.21 -4.61
CA PRO A 16 -5.94 -16.50 -3.35
C PRO A 16 -4.73 -16.65 -2.45
N SER A 17 -4.30 -15.57 -1.79
CA SER A 17 -3.25 -15.64 -0.79
C SER A 17 -3.68 -16.51 0.39
N GLY A 18 -2.83 -17.48 0.79
CA GLY A 18 -3.06 -18.32 1.96
C GLY A 18 -2.94 -17.60 3.31
N ILE A 19 -2.41 -16.37 3.34
CA ILE A 19 -2.13 -15.61 4.56
C ILE A 19 -3.40 -15.37 5.39
N ARG A 20 -4.52 -15.03 4.76
CA ARG A 20 -5.80 -14.79 5.48
C ARG A 20 -6.24 -15.99 6.30
N ARG A 21 -6.09 -17.20 5.76
CA ARG A 21 -6.43 -18.43 6.48
C ARG A 21 -5.65 -18.57 7.79
N PHE A 22 -4.38 -18.15 7.82
CA PHE A 22 -3.59 -18.18 9.05
C PHE A 22 -4.03 -17.13 10.06
N PHE A 23 -4.48 -15.95 9.61
CA PHE A 23 -5.05 -14.93 10.51
C PHE A 23 -6.37 -15.40 11.14
N ASP A 24 -7.24 -16.01 10.34
CA ASP A 24 -8.51 -16.57 10.82
C ASP A 24 -8.23 -17.67 11.88
N LEU A 25 -7.31 -18.58 11.61
CA LEU A 25 -6.90 -19.61 12.56
C LEU A 25 -6.30 -19.02 13.85
N ALA A 26 -5.44 -18.01 13.73
CA ALA A 26 -4.85 -17.35 14.89
C ALA A 26 -5.89 -16.62 15.75
N ALA A 27 -6.91 -16.03 15.12
CA ALA A 27 -8.01 -15.36 15.81
C ALA A 27 -8.89 -16.32 16.61
N GLU A 28 -9.01 -17.58 16.17
CA GLU A 28 -9.77 -18.66 16.86
C GLU A 28 -8.98 -19.30 18.02
N MET A 29 -7.68 -19.06 18.11
CA MET A 29 -6.81 -19.68 19.13
C MET A 29 -6.70 -18.79 20.37
N PRO A 30 -7.28 -19.21 21.53
CA PRO A 30 -7.11 -18.47 22.79
C PRO A 30 -5.62 -18.38 23.18
N HIS A 31 -5.17 -17.22 23.56
CA HIS A 31 -3.78 -16.96 23.98
C HIS A 31 -2.71 -17.07 22.87
N CYS A 32 -3.10 -17.07 21.60
CA CYS A 32 -2.15 -17.02 20.49
C CYS A 32 -1.45 -15.66 20.43
N ILE A 33 -0.13 -15.66 20.50
CA ILE A 33 0.69 -14.47 20.19
C ILE A 33 0.94 -14.49 18.68
N SER A 34 0.19 -13.67 17.95
CA SER A 34 0.34 -13.60 16.49
C SER A 34 1.54 -12.72 16.11
N LEU A 35 2.44 -13.29 15.32
CA LEU A 35 3.53 -12.57 14.64
C LEU A 35 3.26 -12.43 13.13
N GLY A 36 2.02 -12.68 12.71
CA GLY A 36 1.66 -12.78 11.30
C GLY A 36 1.50 -11.45 10.58
N VAL A 37 1.13 -10.38 11.29
CA VAL A 37 0.98 -9.03 10.73
C VAL A 37 2.08 -8.14 11.30
N GLY A 38 2.80 -7.44 10.42
CA GLY A 38 3.80 -6.44 10.82
C GLY A 38 3.14 -5.16 11.35
N GLU A 39 2.24 -5.29 12.32
CA GLU A 39 1.48 -4.20 12.91
C GLU A 39 2.05 -3.87 14.29
N PRO A 40 2.51 -2.62 14.53
CA PRO A 40 3.01 -2.22 15.83
C PRO A 40 1.90 -2.27 16.88
N ASP A 41 2.20 -2.79 18.08
CA ASP A 41 1.30 -2.83 19.23
C ASP A 41 1.22 -1.48 19.97
N PHE A 42 2.02 -0.50 19.57
CA PHE A 42 1.99 0.85 20.11
C PHE A 42 0.85 1.68 19.48
N LYS A 43 0.13 2.39 20.31
CA LYS A 43 -0.83 3.38 19.82
C LYS A 43 -0.09 4.51 19.09
N THR A 44 -0.64 4.96 17.98
CA THR A 44 -0.15 6.16 17.28
C THR A 44 0.05 7.32 18.28
N PRO A 45 1.16 8.04 18.24
CA PRO A 45 1.44 9.17 19.14
C PRO A 45 0.27 10.17 19.21
N TRP A 46 0.03 10.71 20.41
CA TRP A 46 -1.11 11.58 20.63
C TRP A 46 -1.13 12.78 19.66
N SER A 47 0.01 13.42 19.45
CA SER A 47 0.12 14.57 18.53
C SER A 47 -0.37 14.26 17.11
N VAL A 48 -0.13 13.04 16.62
CA VAL A 48 -0.60 12.59 15.29
C VAL A 48 -2.10 12.34 15.30
N ARG A 49 -2.60 11.67 16.35
CA ARG A 49 -4.04 11.42 16.50
C ARG A 49 -4.84 12.71 16.64
N ASP A 50 -4.35 13.63 17.47
CA ASP A 50 -4.97 14.94 17.68
C ASP A 50 -5.04 15.75 16.38
N ALA A 51 -3.95 15.76 15.59
CA ALA A 51 -3.95 16.40 14.28
C ALA A 51 -5.00 15.80 13.32
N GLY A 52 -5.17 14.48 13.34
CA GLY A 52 -6.20 13.79 12.56
C GLY A 52 -7.61 14.18 12.99
N ILE A 53 -7.92 14.16 14.30
CA ILE A 53 -9.20 14.56 14.88
C ILE A 53 -9.50 16.02 14.49
N ARG A 54 -8.54 16.91 14.69
CA ARG A 54 -8.68 18.32 14.38
C ARG A 54 -8.92 18.59 12.89
N SER A 55 -8.34 17.78 12.01
CA SER A 55 -8.59 17.91 10.57
C SER A 55 -10.05 17.60 10.21
N LEU A 56 -10.66 16.63 10.89
CA LEU A 56 -12.07 16.30 10.72
C LEU A 56 -12.99 17.39 11.29
N GLU A 57 -12.69 17.90 12.47
CA GLU A 57 -13.43 19.01 13.10
C GLU A 57 -13.42 20.28 12.24
N LEU A 58 -12.30 20.52 11.53
CA LEU A 58 -12.16 21.64 10.60
C LEU A 58 -12.80 21.35 9.22
N GLY A 59 -13.46 20.22 9.04
CA GLY A 59 -14.13 19.84 7.79
C GLY A 59 -13.18 19.61 6.62
N ARG A 60 -11.94 19.18 6.85
CA ARG A 60 -10.97 18.86 5.81
C ARG A 60 -11.24 17.49 5.18
N THR A 61 -12.45 17.33 4.64
CA THR A 61 -12.97 16.07 4.09
C THR A 61 -13.29 16.14 2.60
N LYS A 62 -12.69 17.10 1.90
CA LYS A 62 -12.87 17.31 0.46
C LYS A 62 -11.85 16.52 -0.36
N TYR A 63 -12.14 16.39 -1.66
CA TYR A 63 -11.17 15.82 -2.61
C TYR A 63 -9.87 16.62 -2.63
N THR A 64 -8.79 15.89 -2.84
CA THR A 64 -7.44 16.44 -3.04
C THR A 64 -7.09 16.46 -4.54
N ALA A 65 -5.94 17.00 -4.89
CA ALA A 65 -5.34 16.76 -6.20
C ALA A 65 -5.01 15.25 -6.36
N ASN A 66 -4.98 14.74 -7.59
CA ASN A 66 -4.72 13.34 -7.89
C ASN A 66 -3.39 12.84 -7.30
N ALA A 67 -2.39 13.70 -7.25
CA ALA A 67 -1.10 13.37 -6.65
C ALA A 67 -1.08 13.45 -5.11
N GLY A 68 -2.19 13.81 -4.47
CA GLY A 68 -2.32 14.02 -3.03
C GLY A 68 -2.15 15.49 -2.62
N LEU A 69 -2.33 15.76 -1.33
CA LEU A 69 -2.21 17.10 -0.76
C LEU A 69 -0.81 17.69 -1.01
N LYS A 70 -0.78 18.92 -1.52
CA LYS A 70 0.47 19.62 -1.81
C LYS A 70 1.35 19.78 -0.57
N GLU A 71 0.73 20.12 0.55
CA GLU A 71 1.40 20.28 1.85
C GLU A 71 2.06 18.98 2.30
N LEU A 72 1.39 17.84 2.13
CA LEU A 72 1.95 16.53 2.47
C LEU A 72 3.13 16.19 1.54
N ARG A 73 3.01 16.43 0.24
CA ARG A 73 4.08 16.17 -0.73
C ARG A 73 5.32 17.01 -0.44
N ASN A 74 5.14 18.28 -0.09
CA ASN A 74 6.23 19.17 0.33
C ASN A 74 6.90 18.67 1.62
N GLU A 75 6.12 18.22 2.62
CA GLU A 75 6.69 17.70 3.87
C GLU A 75 7.44 16.38 3.64
N ILE A 76 6.97 15.52 2.74
CA ILE A 76 7.71 14.32 2.32
C ILE A 76 9.07 14.71 1.71
N CYS A 77 9.11 15.67 0.80
CA CYS A 77 10.37 16.16 0.23
C CYS A 77 11.31 16.71 1.31
N SER A 78 10.77 17.50 2.22
CA SER A 78 11.52 18.07 3.35
C SER A 78 12.06 16.98 4.28
N TYR A 79 11.26 15.96 4.57
CA TYR A 79 11.69 14.80 5.37
C TYR A 79 12.83 14.02 4.69
N LEU A 80 12.69 13.73 3.40
CA LEU A 80 13.70 13.02 2.63
C LEU A 80 15.02 13.80 2.56
N GLY A 81 14.95 15.13 2.40
CA GLY A 81 16.12 16.00 2.46
C GLY A 81 16.80 15.96 3.83
N ARG A 82 16.04 16.13 4.92
CA ARG A 82 16.60 16.15 6.28
C ARG A 82 17.16 14.79 6.71
N ARG A 83 16.53 13.69 6.32
CA ARG A 83 16.86 12.35 6.85
C ARG A 83 17.86 11.58 5.99
N PHE A 84 17.81 11.78 4.69
CA PHE A 84 18.52 10.94 3.72
C PHE A 84 19.35 11.74 2.72
N ASP A 85 19.35 13.08 2.82
CA ASP A 85 20.01 13.99 1.87
C ASP A 85 19.50 13.79 0.42
N LEU A 86 18.21 13.46 0.28
CA LEU A 86 17.52 13.28 -1.01
C LEU A 86 16.67 14.51 -1.32
N HIS A 87 17.02 15.21 -2.39
CA HIS A 87 16.40 16.48 -2.78
C HIS A 87 15.43 16.27 -3.94
N TYR A 88 14.15 16.06 -3.60
CA TYR A 88 13.06 15.97 -4.56
C TYR A 88 12.21 17.23 -4.54
N LYS A 89 11.51 17.49 -5.66
CA LYS A 89 10.47 18.49 -5.75
C LYS A 89 9.11 17.82 -5.50
N GLU A 90 8.09 18.62 -5.12
CA GLU A 90 6.75 18.11 -4.86
C GLU A 90 6.14 17.34 -6.04
N GLU A 91 6.47 17.76 -7.26
CA GLU A 91 6.02 17.12 -8.51
C GLU A 91 6.56 15.70 -8.71
N ASN A 92 7.62 15.33 -7.99
CA ASN A 92 8.19 13.98 -8.00
C ASN A 92 7.53 13.04 -6.97
N VAL A 93 6.53 13.53 -6.21
CA VAL A 93 5.88 12.77 -5.15
C VAL A 93 4.42 12.51 -5.50
N LEU A 94 4.04 11.24 -5.48
CA LEU A 94 2.67 10.76 -5.61
C LEU A 94 2.26 10.05 -4.30
N VAL A 95 1.15 10.47 -3.72
CA VAL A 95 0.57 9.83 -2.53
C VAL A 95 -0.44 8.78 -2.99
N THR A 96 -0.25 7.55 -2.54
CA THR A 96 -1.06 6.38 -2.95
C THR A 96 -1.86 5.81 -1.78
N VAL A 97 -2.87 4.99 -2.08
CA VAL A 97 -3.62 4.22 -1.07
C VAL A 97 -2.81 2.98 -0.66
N GLY A 98 -1.77 3.22 0.12
CA GLY A 98 -0.82 2.21 0.58
C GLY A 98 0.27 1.86 -0.44
N GLY A 99 1.28 1.10 0.03
CA GLY A 99 2.42 0.69 -0.78
C GLY A 99 2.06 -0.24 -1.94
N SER A 100 0.97 -1.00 -1.82
CA SER A 100 0.54 -1.90 -2.90
C SER A 100 0.09 -1.15 -4.15
N GLU A 101 -0.62 -0.02 -3.98
CA GLU A 101 -0.96 0.84 -5.13
C GLU A 101 0.28 1.47 -5.75
N ALA A 102 1.25 1.89 -4.93
CA ALA A 102 2.50 2.43 -5.45
C ALA A 102 3.25 1.41 -6.32
N ILE A 103 3.30 0.15 -5.89
CA ILE A 103 3.92 -0.95 -6.62
C ILE A 103 3.15 -1.23 -7.93
N ASP A 104 1.82 -1.30 -7.88
CA ASP A 104 0.97 -1.51 -9.05
C ASP A 104 1.18 -0.40 -10.09
N LEU A 105 1.17 0.86 -9.66
CA LEU A 105 1.38 2.00 -10.56
C LEU A 105 2.77 1.97 -11.21
N ILE A 106 3.82 1.64 -10.45
CA ILE A 106 5.18 1.56 -10.99
C ILE A 106 5.28 0.44 -12.02
N ILE A 107 4.79 -0.76 -11.69
CA ILE A 107 4.85 -1.91 -12.59
C ILE A 107 4.09 -1.59 -13.89
N ARG A 108 2.87 -1.08 -13.80
CA ARG A 108 2.09 -0.69 -15.00
C ARG A 108 2.73 0.43 -15.81
N ALA A 109 3.53 1.29 -15.18
CA ALA A 109 4.19 2.39 -15.88
C ALA A 109 5.45 1.97 -16.63
N VAL A 110 6.18 0.95 -16.14
CA VAL A 110 7.52 0.62 -16.65
C VAL A 110 7.66 -0.80 -17.21
N VAL A 111 6.76 -1.73 -16.88
CA VAL A 111 6.81 -3.12 -17.34
C VAL A 111 5.84 -3.34 -18.48
N GLN A 112 6.29 -4.00 -19.55
CA GLN A 112 5.49 -4.33 -20.73
C GLN A 112 5.29 -5.84 -20.85
N PRO A 113 4.28 -6.31 -21.57
CA PRO A 113 4.13 -7.73 -21.87
C PRO A 113 5.37 -8.31 -22.54
N GLY A 114 5.96 -9.32 -21.91
CA GLY A 114 7.21 -9.96 -22.37
C GLY A 114 8.46 -9.53 -21.60
N ASP A 115 8.36 -8.50 -20.76
CA ASP A 115 9.45 -8.13 -19.84
C ASP A 115 9.58 -9.14 -18.70
N GLU A 116 10.78 -9.23 -18.15
CA GLU A 116 11.10 -10.11 -17.02
C GLU A 116 11.25 -9.28 -15.73
N VAL A 117 10.56 -9.70 -14.67
CA VAL A 117 10.65 -9.10 -13.34
C VAL A 117 11.24 -10.10 -12.35
N ILE A 118 12.33 -9.74 -11.71
CA ILE A 118 12.99 -10.58 -10.69
C ILE A 118 12.35 -10.29 -9.33
N ILE A 119 11.73 -11.31 -8.75
CA ILE A 119 11.07 -11.24 -7.44
C ILE A 119 11.82 -12.19 -6.48
N PRO A 120 12.66 -11.67 -5.56
CA PRO A 120 13.32 -12.52 -4.57
C PRO A 120 12.33 -13.04 -3.53
N GLU A 121 12.44 -14.33 -3.17
CA GLU A 121 11.63 -14.96 -2.14
C GLU A 121 12.44 -15.25 -0.86
N PRO A 122 11.80 -15.19 0.33
CA PRO A 122 10.40 -14.80 0.60
C PRO A 122 10.19 -13.28 0.49
N CYS A 123 9.02 -12.88 -0.03
CA CYS A 123 8.71 -11.47 -0.31
C CYS A 123 7.27 -11.10 0.07
N PHE A 124 6.93 -9.84 -0.12
CA PHE A 124 5.56 -9.36 0.06
C PHE A 124 4.63 -9.94 -1.02
N VAL A 125 3.50 -10.46 -0.58
CA VAL A 125 2.55 -11.25 -1.39
C VAL A 125 1.96 -10.54 -2.60
N CYS A 126 2.08 -9.23 -2.71
CA CYS A 126 1.50 -8.50 -3.83
C CYS A 126 2.41 -8.40 -5.06
N TYR A 127 3.72 -8.64 -4.93
CA TYR A 127 4.66 -8.45 -6.05
C TYR A 127 4.35 -9.35 -7.24
N GLU A 128 4.20 -10.64 -7.00
CA GLU A 128 3.89 -11.59 -8.06
C GLU A 128 2.53 -11.31 -8.73
N PRO A 129 1.40 -11.20 -8.00
CA PRO A 129 0.10 -10.94 -8.60
C PRO A 129 0.05 -9.64 -9.41
N ILE A 130 0.66 -8.57 -8.92
CA ILE A 130 0.68 -7.29 -9.62
C ILE A 130 1.49 -7.39 -10.91
N THR A 131 2.59 -8.16 -10.89
CA THR A 131 3.41 -8.38 -12.09
C THR A 131 2.69 -9.22 -13.15
N GLN A 132 1.77 -10.11 -12.74
CA GLN A 132 1.00 -10.98 -13.64
C GLN A 132 -0.23 -10.28 -14.25
N LEU A 133 -0.72 -9.19 -13.66
CA LEU A 133 -1.88 -8.41 -14.12
C LEU A 133 -1.53 -7.41 -15.21
#